data_d012c3ba2aafe43e2019adba4c67f712
#
_entry.id   d012c3ba2aafe43e2019adba4c67f712
#
_cell.length_a   1.000
_cell.length_b   1.000
_cell.length_c   1.000
_cell.angle_alpha   90.00
_cell.angle_beta   90.00
_cell.angle_gamma   90.00
#
_symmetry.space_group_name_H-M   'P 1'
#
loop_
_entity.id
_entity.type
_entity.pdbx_description
1 polymer ?
#
loop_
_entity_poly.entity_id
_entity_poly.type
_entity_poly.pdbx_seq_one_letter_code
_entity_poly.pdbx_strand_id
1 'polypeptide(L)'
;MKTQQSKKSNSTQTALTMLDIDKMMTITSSLLTYNALNEECNDHDDDNYHDNGSDGSDGSDDGGSDDDASDMEIEEPTLSDDDMGMLHEEALILIDEFIKSNPLLFSNPDFETIVYDHLQSILHFSINYRRYDDDDYDGENDDFSEDENETVMSCQIDELINVAMHDYFKFIRPHRSYKYSFIRKSPNLEKMKKKIEFLESLYQPEQKTDEWYSHRHGLITASSVWKAFGSQSVQNQLIYEKCMPFDPTKYSRVNTESSLHWGQKYEVLSKQLYEEINGTKVQEFGCIRHPNSNYYFIGASPDGINVCPLSKLYGRMVEIKNVVSREINGIPKEDYWIQMQVQMEVCNLPECDFEETKFTEYEDEDAFNADSDETNDASKWNYNLNGKRRGVIVYFAKDEKPFYQYAPLNITTKAEFDAWFEEIITTHDNLTWIKNIYWRLEVYSCVLVLRNKEWFKNAVVKIEDLWKTIETEKQTGFEHRAPKRNANANAKKEYNSEGVMGTTQTIQTIQTTQRVCHIDLNI
;
A
#
# COMPACT_ATOMS: atom_id res chain seq x y z
N MET A 1 -36.20 -42.40 -10.29
CA MET A 1 -35.43 -41.84 -11.41
C MET A 1 -35.28 -40.35 -11.18
N LYS A 2 -34.16 -39.92 -10.62
CA LYS A 2 -33.76 -38.51 -10.46
C LYS A 2 -32.44 -38.36 -11.18
N THR A 3 -32.45 -37.60 -12.26
CA THR A 3 -31.32 -37.32 -13.13
C THR A 3 -30.46 -36.22 -12.46
N GLN A 4 -29.22 -36.55 -12.13
CA GLN A 4 -28.20 -35.60 -11.74
C GLN A 4 -27.65 -34.89 -13.00
N GLN A 5 -27.78 -33.59 -13.06
CA GLN A 5 -27.07 -32.76 -14.02
C GLN A 5 -25.76 -32.31 -13.40
N SER A 6 -24.65 -32.78 -13.93
CA SER A 6 -23.29 -32.32 -13.65
C SER A 6 -23.07 -30.93 -14.25
N LYS A 7 -22.71 -29.96 -13.42
CA LYS A 7 -22.21 -28.67 -13.88
C LYS A 7 -20.75 -28.86 -14.36
N LYS A 8 -20.54 -28.77 -15.67
CA LYS A 8 -19.21 -28.58 -16.26
C LYS A 8 -18.78 -27.12 -16.02
N SER A 9 -17.67 -26.93 -15.32
CA SER A 9 -16.95 -25.68 -15.30
C SER A 9 -16.27 -25.48 -16.66
N ASN A 10 -16.69 -24.48 -17.40
CA ASN A 10 -15.97 -24.05 -18.60
C ASN A 10 -14.78 -23.17 -18.16
N SER A 11 -13.60 -23.75 -18.11
CA SER A 11 -12.36 -23.00 -18.21
C SER A 11 -12.17 -22.69 -19.70
N THR A 12 -12.41 -21.45 -20.11
CA THR A 12 -11.98 -20.93 -21.41
C THR A 12 -10.50 -20.66 -21.35
N GLN A 13 -9.69 -21.66 -21.62
CA GLN A 13 -8.34 -21.46 -22.10
C GLN A 13 -8.44 -20.82 -23.49
N THR A 14 -8.07 -19.55 -23.60
CA THR A 14 -7.93 -18.86 -24.89
C THR A 14 -6.63 -19.39 -25.51
N ALA A 15 -6.73 -20.34 -26.41
CA ALA A 15 -5.58 -20.75 -27.21
C ALA A 15 -5.12 -19.55 -28.03
N LEU A 16 -3.86 -19.16 -27.88
CA LEU A 16 -3.19 -18.20 -28.75
C LEU A 16 -3.22 -18.71 -30.17
N THR A 17 -3.55 -17.87 -31.14
CA THR A 17 -3.58 -18.22 -32.56
C THR A 17 -2.22 -17.92 -33.18
N MET A 18 -1.86 -18.61 -34.30
CA MET A 18 -0.66 -18.28 -35.06
C MET A 18 -0.56 -16.79 -35.42
N LEU A 19 -1.68 -16.10 -35.58
CA LEU A 19 -1.73 -14.67 -35.86
C LEU A 19 -1.25 -13.81 -34.66
N ASP A 20 -1.40 -14.33 -33.45
CA ASP A 20 -0.95 -13.65 -32.23
C ASP A 20 0.57 -13.83 -32.06
N ILE A 21 1.11 -14.95 -32.47
CA ILE A 21 2.56 -15.23 -32.46
C ILE A 21 3.30 -14.38 -33.52
N ASP A 22 2.76 -14.26 -34.74
CA ASP A 22 3.32 -13.38 -35.76
C ASP A 22 3.29 -11.90 -35.36
N LYS A 23 2.27 -11.48 -34.63
CA LYS A 23 2.20 -10.13 -34.05
C LYS A 23 3.26 -9.95 -32.97
N MET A 24 3.45 -10.93 -32.09
CA MET A 24 4.49 -10.89 -31.06
C MET A 24 5.88 -10.79 -31.68
N MET A 25 6.20 -11.62 -32.70
CA MET A 25 7.48 -11.55 -33.42
C MET A 25 7.70 -10.21 -34.11
N THR A 26 6.65 -9.60 -34.69
CA THR A 26 6.72 -8.27 -35.32
C THR A 26 6.94 -7.18 -34.28
N ILE A 27 6.34 -7.30 -33.09
CA ILE A 27 6.47 -6.37 -31.95
C ILE A 27 7.89 -6.43 -31.39
N THR A 28 8.45 -7.64 -31.21
CA THR A 28 9.83 -7.84 -30.73
C THR A 28 10.85 -7.18 -31.67
N SER A 29 10.68 -7.33 -32.98
CA SER A 29 11.52 -6.68 -34.00
C SER A 29 11.39 -5.14 -33.95
N SER A 30 10.19 -4.61 -33.71
CA SER A 30 9.95 -3.16 -33.63
C SER A 30 10.53 -2.55 -32.35
N LEU A 31 10.56 -3.30 -31.24
CA LEU A 31 11.11 -2.86 -29.96
C LEU A 31 12.63 -2.85 -29.94
N LEU A 32 13.27 -3.83 -30.59
CA LEU A 32 14.73 -3.80 -30.79
C LEU A 32 15.14 -2.53 -31.56
N THR A 33 14.35 -2.13 -32.58
CA THR A 33 14.58 -0.88 -33.33
C THR A 33 14.29 0.37 -32.48
N TYR A 34 13.27 0.32 -31.60
CA TYR A 34 12.92 1.44 -30.70
C TYR A 34 13.95 1.61 -29.58
N ASN A 35 14.48 0.52 -29.02
CA ASN A 35 15.52 0.60 -28.00
C ASN A 35 16.86 1.11 -28.58
N ALA A 36 17.23 0.70 -29.79
CA ALA A 36 18.39 1.24 -30.48
C ALA A 36 18.26 2.75 -30.77
N LEU A 37 17.06 3.26 -31.01
CA LEU A 37 16.80 4.69 -31.21
C LEU A 37 16.76 5.49 -29.89
N ASN A 38 16.47 4.83 -28.76
CA ASN A 38 16.48 5.48 -27.43
C ASN A 38 17.85 5.49 -26.76
N GLU A 39 18.77 4.60 -27.15
CA GLU A 39 20.18 4.66 -26.71
C GLU A 39 20.90 5.90 -27.23
N GLU A 40 20.53 6.41 -28.41
CA GLU A 40 21.07 7.68 -28.94
C GLU A 40 20.59 8.94 -28.23
N CYS A 41 19.55 8.86 -27.36
CA CYS A 41 18.97 10.01 -26.65
C CYS A 41 19.34 10.10 -25.16
N ASN A 42 20.12 9.15 -24.62
CA ASN A 42 20.45 9.10 -23.18
C ASN A 42 21.92 9.39 -22.83
N ASP A 43 22.73 9.80 -23.79
CA ASP A 43 24.10 10.22 -23.55
C ASP A 43 24.17 11.64 -22.96
N HIS A 44 23.78 11.80 -21.72
CA HIS A 44 24.27 12.86 -20.80
C HIS A 44 23.70 12.60 -19.41
N ASP A 45 24.46 11.89 -18.61
CA ASP A 45 24.64 12.00 -17.14
C ASP A 45 25.12 10.66 -16.55
N ASP A 46 26.33 10.23 -16.94
CA ASP A 46 27.09 9.19 -16.21
C ASP A 46 28.28 9.86 -15.50
N ASP A 47 28.15 10.05 -14.21
CA ASP A 47 29.26 10.28 -13.32
C ASP A 47 29.69 8.97 -12.63
N ASN A 48 30.89 8.56 -13.03
CA ASN A 48 31.75 7.51 -12.52
C ASN A 48 31.71 7.29 -11.00
N TYR A 49 31.52 6.05 -10.57
CA TYR A 49 32.12 5.53 -9.35
C TYR A 49 33.02 4.35 -9.67
N HIS A 50 34.31 4.62 -9.66
CA HIS A 50 35.36 3.62 -9.53
C HIS A 50 35.44 3.18 -8.07
N ASP A 51 35.31 1.90 -7.81
CA ASP A 51 35.83 1.27 -6.61
C ASP A 51 37.00 0.37 -6.98
N ASN A 52 38.20 0.77 -6.48
CA ASN A 52 39.43 0.00 -6.53
C ASN A 52 39.53 -0.85 -5.26
N GLY A 53 39.65 -2.13 -5.42
CA GLY A 53 40.02 -3.05 -4.34
C GLY A 53 40.89 -4.18 -4.89
N SER A 54 42.17 -3.98 -4.74
CA SER A 54 43.28 -4.83 -5.15
C SER A 54 43.50 -6.07 -4.30
N ASP A 55 44.16 -7.06 -4.95
CA ASP A 55 45.19 -7.97 -4.44
C ASP A 55 44.74 -9.14 -3.54
N GLY A 56 45.23 -10.29 -3.81
CA GLY A 56 46.46 -10.92 -4.09
C GLY A 56 46.43 -12.41 -3.94
N SER A 57 47.02 -13.03 -4.89
CA SER A 57 48.14 -13.96 -4.88
C SER A 57 48.04 -15.32 -4.16
N ASP A 58 48.43 -16.29 -4.98
CA ASP A 58 49.36 -17.40 -4.74
C ASP A 58 48.85 -18.58 -3.88
N GLY A 59 48.92 -19.79 -4.35
CA GLY A 59 49.94 -20.52 -5.05
C GLY A 59 49.77 -22.02 -4.76
N SER A 60 50.26 -22.77 -5.76
CA SER A 60 50.94 -24.10 -5.70
C SER A 60 50.12 -25.35 -5.35
N ASP A 61 50.02 -26.18 -6.37
CA ASP A 61 50.65 -27.51 -6.59
C ASP A 61 50.50 -28.58 -5.49
N ASP A 62 49.94 -29.67 -5.86
CA ASP A 62 50.50 -31.02 -6.05
C ASP A 62 49.35 -32.00 -6.32
N GLY A 63 49.36 -32.72 -7.39
CA GLY A 63 49.98 -33.95 -7.68
C GLY A 63 49.19 -35.18 -7.25
N GLY A 64 48.67 -35.94 -8.22
CA GLY A 64 48.67 -37.36 -8.04
C GLY A 64 47.38 -38.17 -8.33
N SER A 65 47.44 -38.83 -9.48
CA SER A 65 47.03 -40.20 -9.82
C SER A 65 45.55 -40.49 -10.06
N ASP A 66 45.32 -40.74 -11.32
CA ASP A 66 44.61 -41.82 -11.99
C ASP A 66 43.67 -42.69 -11.14
N ASP A 67 42.40 -42.59 -11.44
CA ASP A 67 41.55 -43.78 -11.65
C ASP A 67 40.45 -43.40 -12.66
N ASP A 68 40.59 -43.98 -13.87
CA ASP A 68 39.57 -43.99 -14.91
C ASP A 68 38.30 -44.71 -14.40
N ALA A 69 37.31 -43.96 -14.00
CA ALA A 69 35.93 -44.36 -14.08
C ALA A 69 35.23 -43.27 -14.87
N SER A 70 35.02 -43.51 -16.14
CA SER A 70 34.16 -42.72 -17.00
C SER A 70 32.71 -42.86 -16.50
N ASP A 71 32.38 -42.11 -15.47
CA ASP A 71 30.99 -41.73 -15.23
C ASP A 71 30.64 -40.78 -16.38
N MET A 72 29.91 -41.27 -17.36
CA MET A 72 29.18 -40.43 -18.28
C MET A 72 28.15 -39.66 -17.40
N GLU A 73 28.52 -38.46 -16.97
CA GLU A 73 27.55 -37.50 -16.49
C GLU A 73 26.57 -37.28 -17.64
N ILE A 74 25.38 -37.83 -17.50
CA ILE A 74 24.25 -37.53 -18.38
C ILE A 74 23.91 -36.05 -18.02
N GLU A 75 24.33 -35.12 -18.90
CA GLU A 75 23.93 -33.72 -18.76
C GLU A 75 22.40 -33.69 -18.87
N GLU A 76 21.73 -33.35 -17.78
CA GLU A 76 20.30 -33.07 -17.78
C GLU A 76 20.03 -31.95 -18.80
N PRO A 77 18.92 -31.99 -19.56
CA PRO A 77 18.59 -30.96 -20.54
C PRO A 77 18.26 -29.66 -19.84
N THR A 78 19.28 -28.87 -19.60
CA THR A 78 19.19 -27.53 -19.02
C THR A 78 19.25 -26.49 -20.14
N LEU A 79 18.56 -25.33 -19.90
CA LEU A 79 18.72 -24.19 -20.80
C LEU A 79 20.17 -23.68 -20.71
N SER A 80 20.78 -23.41 -21.86
CA SER A 80 22.13 -22.81 -21.87
C SER A 80 22.13 -21.40 -21.27
N ASP A 81 23.30 -20.93 -20.80
CA ASP A 81 23.45 -19.56 -20.28
C ASP A 81 23.05 -18.49 -21.32
N ASP A 82 23.32 -18.74 -22.61
CA ASP A 82 22.92 -17.85 -23.69
C ASP A 82 21.39 -17.86 -23.88
N ASP A 83 20.72 -19.01 -23.80
CA ASP A 83 19.25 -19.08 -23.83
C ASP A 83 18.60 -18.40 -22.62
N MET A 84 19.18 -18.61 -21.44
CA MET A 84 18.73 -17.94 -20.22
C MET A 84 18.84 -16.40 -20.31
N GLY A 85 19.95 -15.92 -20.91
CA GLY A 85 20.15 -14.49 -21.18
C GLY A 85 19.10 -13.92 -22.14
N MET A 86 18.87 -14.60 -23.27
CA MET A 86 17.85 -14.16 -24.24
C MET A 86 16.43 -14.18 -23.64
N LEU A 87 16.09 -15.23 -22.90
CA LEU A 87 14.77 -15.33 -22.25
C LEU A 87 14.57 -14.31 -21.16
N HIS A 88 15.63 -13.93 -20.44
CA HIS A 88 15.59 -12.87 -19.45
C HIS A 88 15.27 -11.51 -20.10
N GLU A 89 15.93 -11.16 -21.20
CA GLU A 89 15.63 -9.93 -21.95
C GLU A 89 14.20 -9.94 -22.50
N GLU A 90 13.74 -11.07 -23.06
CA GLU A 90 12.37 -11.25 -23.52
C GLU A 90 11.36 -11.06 -22.37
N ALA A 91 11.63 -11.62 -21.20
CA ALA A 91 10.80 -11.46 -20.02
C ALA A 91 10.67 -9.99 -19.59
N LEU A 92 11.77 -9.22 -19.58
CA LEU A 92 11.75 -7.79 -19.26
C LEU A 92 10.86 -6.99 -20.24
N ILE A 93 10.94 -7.31 -21.53
CA ILE A 93 10.10 -6.68 -22.56
C ILE A 93 8.62 -7.03 -22.35
N LEU A 94 8.32 -8.30 -22.13
CA LEU A 94 6.94 -8.77 -21.88
C LEU A 94 6.31 -8.13 -20.63
N ILE A 95 7.08 -7.98 -19.55
CA ILE A 95 6.63 -7.26 -18.35
C ILE A 95 6.25 -5.83 -18.70
N ASP A 96 7.12 -5.11 -19.40
CA ASP A 96 6.91 -3.70 -19.73
C ASP A 96 5.69 -3.49 -20.63
N GLU A 97 5.52 -4.33 -21.65
CA GLU A 97 4.37 -4.30 -22.55
C GLU A 97 3.05 -4.63 -21.84
N PHE A 98 3.07 -5.67 -21.00
CA PHE A 98 1.89 -6.04 -20.23
C PHE A 98 1.44 -4.92 -19.30
N ILE A 99 2.38 -4.30 -18.58
CA ILE A 99 2.08 -3.18 -17.67
C ILE A 99 1.66 -1.93 -18.44
N LYS A 100 2.29 -1.60 -19.58
CA LYS A 100 1.89 -0.48 -20.44
C LYS A 100 0.48 -0.66 -21.01
N SER A 101 0.12 -1.89 -21.36
CA SER A 101 -1.21 -2.23 -21.86
C SER A 101 -2.26 -2.25 -20.75
N ASN A 102 -1.85 -2.48 -19.51
CA ASN A 102 -2.72 -2.57 -18.33
C ASN A 102 -2.28 -1.60 -17.23
N PRO A 103 -2.23 -0.29 -17.47
CA PRO A 103 -1.60 0.68 -16.56
C PRO A 103 -2.30 0.78 -15.20
N LEU A 104 -3.58 0.41 -15.09
CA LEU A 104 -4.31 0.38 -13.82
C LEU A 104 -3.96 -0.84 -12.96
N LEU A 105 -3.23 -1.80 -13.51
CA LEU A 105 -2.85 -3.02 -12.79
C LEU A 105 -2.03 -2.74 -11.53
N PHE A 106 -1.24 -1.66 -11.51
CA PHE A 106 -0.46 -1.28 -10.32
C PHE A 106 -1.31 -1.02 -9.07
N SER A 107 -2.59 -0.71 -9.21
CA SER A 107 -3.49 -0.55 -8.07
C SER A 107 -4.04 -1.87 -7.55
N ASN A 108 -3.94 -2.96 -8.32
CA ASN A 108 -4.44 -4.26 -7.92
C ASN A 108 -3.57 -4.87 -6.81
N PRO A 109 -4.14 -5.37 -5.71
CA PRO A 109 -3.38 -6.06 -4.65
C PRO A 109 -2.56 -7.24 -5.16
N ASP A 110 -3.09 -7.97 -6.15
CA ASP A 110 -2.50 -9.18 -6.70
C ASP A 110 -1.67 -8.93 -7.98
N PHE A 111 -1.28 -7.67 -8.26
CA PHE A 111 -0.66 -7.33 -9.55
C PHE A 111 0.63 -8.08 -9.83
N GLU A 112 1.44 -8.37 -8.81
CA GLU A 112 2.70 -9.12 -8.97
C GLU A 112 2.42 -10.57 -9.40
N THR A 113 1.43 -11.21 -8.78
CA THR A 113 0.96 -12.55 -9.16
C THR A 113 0.41 -12.55 -10.58
N ILE A 114 -0.39 -11.55 -10.95
CA ILE A 114 -0.96 -11.44 -12.31
C ILE A 114 0.14 -11.28 -13.37
N VAL A 115 1.18 -10.50 -13.09
CA VAL A 115 2.34 -10.35 -13.98
C VAL A 115 3.09 -11.66 -14.09
N TYR A 116 3.35 -12.34 -12.99
CA TYR A 116 4.00 -13.63 -12.94
C TYR A 116 3.25 -14.69 -13.75
N ASP A 117 1.95 -14.87 -13.52
CA ASP A 117 1.09 -15.82 -14.23
C ASP A 117 1.07 -15.54 -15.74
N HIS A 118 1.10 -14.26 -16.13
CA HIS A 118 1.17 -13.86 -17.53
C HIS A 118 2.49 -14.28 -18.18
N LEU A 119 3.62 -14.02 -17.54
CA LEU A 119 4.94 -14.44 -18.02
C LEU A 119 5.06 -15.94 -18.11
N GLN A 120 4.65 -16.65 -17.04
CA GLN A 120 4.70 -18.11 -17.00
C GLN A 120 3.96 -18.72 -18.19
N SER A 121 2.74 -18.25 -18.48
CA SER A 121 1.94 -18.76 -19.58
C SER A 121 2.60 -18.55 -20.96
N ILE A 122 3.34 -17.44 -21.16
CA ILE A 122 3.98 -17.12 -22.45
C ILE A 122 5.31 -17.85 -22.59
N LEU A 123 6.18 -17.79 -21.58
CA LEU A 123 7.52 -18.37 -21.68
C LEU A 123 7.50 -19.90 -21.78
N HIS A 124 6.63 -20.57 -21.01
CA HIS A 124 6.43 -22.02 -21.16
C HIS A 124 5.94 -22.39 -22.56
N PHE A 125 5.02 -21.58 -23.11
CA PHE A 125 4.56 -21.83 -24.48
C PHE A 125 5.68 -21.62 -25.52
N SER A 126 6.45 -20.53 -25.39
CA SER A 126 7.54 -20.20 -26.32
C SER A 126 8.63 -21.28 -26.37
N ILE A 127 8.99 -21.86 -25.23
CA ILE A 127 10.00 -22.89 -25.13
C ILE A 127 9.50 -24.22 -25.73
N ASN A 128 8.28 -24.62 -25.38
CA ASN A 128 7.69 -25.82 -25.94
C ASN A 128 7.55 -25.71 -27.46
N TYR A 129 7.24 -24.52 -28.00
CA TYR A 129 7.15 -24.32 -29.45
C TYR A 129 8.51 -24.42 -30.12
N ARG A 130 9.58 -23.83 -29.58
CA ARG A 130 10.95 -23.91 -30.15
C ARG A 130 11.47 -25.35 -30.24
N ARG A 131 11.07 -26.23 -29.31
CA ARG A 131 11.44 -27.65 -29.32
C ARG A 131 10.83 -28.46 -30.51
N TYR A 132 9.67 -28.06 -30.99
CA TYR A 132 9.00 -28.74 -32.09
C TYR A 132 9.41 -28.24 -33.48
N ASP A 133 10.12 -27.10 -33.57
CA ASP A 133 10.55 -26.50 -34.85
C ASP A 133 11.97 -26.91 -35.26
N ASP A 134 12.74 -27.57 -34.38
CA ASP A 134 14.03 -28.19 -34.77
C ASP A 134 13.76 -29.48 -35.53
N ASP A 135 13.73 -29.36 -36.87
CA ASP A 135 13.47 -30.45 -37.85
C ASP A 135 14.55 -31.60 -37.84
N ASP A 136 15.53 -31.57 -36.93
CA ASP A 136 16.62 -32.55 -36.80
C ASP A 136 16.40 -33.63 -35.72
N TYR A 137 15.19 -33.72 -35.11
CA TYR A 137 14.90 -34.77 -34.13
C TYR A 137 14.54 -36.09 -34.79
N ASP A 138 15.55 -36.96 -35.04
CA ASP A 138 15.36 -38.36 -35.45
C ASP A 138 15.08 -39.21 -34.19
N GLY A 139 13.80 -39.47 -33.94
CA GLY A 139 13.28 -40.15 -32.77
C GLY A 139 13.63 -41.63 -32.65
N GLU A 140 14.92 -41.99 -32.47
CA GLU A 140 15.32 -43.34 -32.04
C GLU A 140 16.17 -43.27 -30.74
N ASN A 141 15.56 -43.66 -29.63
CA ASN A 141 16.08 -43.88 -28.30
C ASN A 141 15.98 -42.72 -27.29
N ASP A 142 14.82 -42.53 -26.67
CA ASP A 142 14.78 -41.97 -25.31
C ASP A 142 13.68 -42.64 -24.47
N ASP A 143 14.13 -43.63 -23.69
CA ASP A 143 13.34 -44.26 -22.62
C ASP A 143 13.50 -43.46 -21.30
N PHE A 144 13.74 -42.13 -21.38
CA PHE A 144 13.73 -41.23 -20.25
C PHE A 144 12.36 -40.58 -20.10
N SER A 145 11.83 -40.58 -18.89
CA SER A 145 10.52 -40.05 -18.58
C SER A 145 10.42 -38.56 -18.97
N GLU A 146 9.61 -38.26 -19.99
CA GLU A 146 9.30 -36.88 -20.45
C GLU A 146 8.93 -35.98 -19.26
N ASP A 147 8.37 -36.56 -18.19
CA ASP A 147 7.90 -35.85 -16.97
C ASP A 147 9.03 -35.23 -16.12
N GLU A 148 10.21 -35.84 -16.01
CA GLU A 148 11.33 -35.32 -15.18
C GLU A 148 12.03 -34.14 -15.87
N ASN A 149 12.25 -34.23 -17.18
CA ASN A 149 12.87 -33.18 -17.98
C ASN A 149 11.98 -31.92 -18.08
N GLU A 150 10.66 -32.10 -18.17
CA GLU A 150 9.69 -31.00 -18.17
C GLU A 150 9.68 -30.28 -16.80
N THR A 151 9.91 -31.02 -15.71
CA THR A 151 9.94 -30.47 -14.36
C THR A 151 11.17 -29.58 -14.11
N VAL A 152 12.37 -30.00 -14.52
CA VAL A 152 13.62 -29.23 -14.36
C VAL A 152 13.57 -27.94 -15.17
N MET A 153 13.17 -27.99 -16.40
CA MET A 153 13.04 -26.83 -17.28
C MET A 153 11.96 -25.84 -16.77
N SER A 154 10.85 -26.37 -16.24
CA SER A 154 9.82 -25.55 -15.61
C SER A 154 10.39 -24.77 -14.42
N CYS A 155 11.20 -25.39 -13.56
CA CYS A 155 11.84 -24.71 -12.44
C CYS A 155 12.81 -23.61 -12.89
N GLN A 156 13.58 -23.83 -13.97
CA GLN A 156 14.49 -22.82 -14.52
C GLN A 156 13.73 -21.61 -15.07
N ILE A 157 12.57 -21.82 -15.73
CA ILE A 157 11.71 -20.74 -16.21
C ILE A 157 11.14 -19.94 -15.03
N ASP A 158 10.67 -20.61 -14.00
CA ASP A 158 10.12 -19.95 -12.79
C ASP A 158 11.18 -19.11 -12.08
N GLU A 159 12.41 -19.60 -11.99
CA GLU A 159 13.54 -18.83 -11.44
C GLU A 159 13.88 -17.62 -12.31
N LEU A 160 13.94 -17.80 -13.62
CA LEU A 160 14.16 -16.73 -14.60
C LEU A 160 13.09 -15.65 -14.49
N ILE A 161 11.81 -16.02 -14.40
CA ILE A 161 10.70 -15.06 -14.24
C ILE A 161 10.89 -14.26 -12.95
N ASN A 162 11.25 -14.91 -11.84
CA ASN A 162 11.48 -14.24 -10.56
C ASN A 162 12.65 -13.25 -10.65
N VAL A 163 13.76 -13.63 -11.32
CA VAL A 163 14.90 -12.74 -11.54
C VAL A 163 14.51 -11.56 -12.44
N ALA A 164 13.85 -11.81 -13.56
CA ALA A 164 13.40 -10.76 -14.47
C ALA A 164 12.40 -9.78 -13.81
N MET A 165 11.46 -10.28 -13.03
CA MET A 165 10.55 -9.42 -12.26
C MET A 165 11.31 -8.57 -11.23
N HIS A 166 12.28 -9.19 -10.51
CA HIS A 166 13.11 -8.46 -9.57
C HIS A 166 13.88 -7.33 -10.27
N ASP A 167 14.55 -7.61 -11.37
CA ASP A 167 15.36 -6.64 -12.11
C ASP A 167 14.50 -5.54 -12.74
N TYR A 168 13.37 -5.91 -13.34
CA TYR A 168 12.43 -4.94 -13.90
C TYR A 168 11.94 -3.94 -12.84
N PHE A 169 11.46 -4.43 -11.70
CA PHE A 169 10.92 -3.56 -10.67
C PHE A 169 11.98 -2.81 -9.86
N LYS A 170 13.19 -3.30 -9.81
CA LYS A 170 14.30 -2.65 -9.12
C LYS A 170 14.96 -1.57 -9.97
N PHE A 171 15.20 -1.84 -11.25
CA PHE A 171 16.03 -0.97 -12.10
C PHE A 171 15.24 -0.22 -13.17
N ILE A 172 14.22 -0.82 -13.75
CA ILE A 172 13.47 -0.26 -14.88
C ILE A 172 12.22 0.49 -14.38
N ARG A 173 11.35 -0.20 -13.66
CA ARG A 173 10.10 0.39 -13.16
C ARG A 173 9.84 -0.02 -11.71
N PRO A 174 9.85 0.95 -10.78
CA PRO A 174 9.69 0.66 -9.35
C PRO A 174 8.39 -0.06 -9.01
N HIS A 175 8.44 -0.91 -7.99
CA HIS A 175 7.28 -1.56 -7.37
C HIS A 175 6.23 -0.56 -6.87
N ARG A 176 5.04 -1.08 -6.52
CA ARG A 176 3.99 -0.35 -5.80
C ARG A 176 4.48 0.24 -4.48
N SER A 177 5.36 -0.49 -3.76
CA SER A 177 6.09 0.02 -2.60
C SER A 177 7.44 -0.66 -2.47
N TYR A 178 8.40 0.00 -1.82
CA TYR A 178 9.66 -0.61 -1.39
C TYR A 178 9.54 -1.02 0.06
N LYS A 179 10.10 -2.17 0.42
CA LYS A 179 9.99 -2.79 1.74
C LYS A 179 10.36 -1.87 2.91
N TYR A 180 11.25 -0.93 2.66
CA TYR A 180 11.71 0.05 3.66
C TYR A 180 11.70 1.44 3.06
N SER A 181 11.49 2.47 3.92
CA SER A 181 11.80 3.85 3.52
C SER A 181 13.32 4.02 3.41
N PHE A 182 13.77 4.57 2.29
CA PHE A 182 15.19 4.85 2.06
C PHE A 182 15.37 6.06 1.14
N ILE A 183 16.60 6.59 1.09
CA ILE A 183 16.92 7.74 0.24
C ILE A 183 17.39 7.22 -1.12
N ARG A 184 16.59 7.42 -2.14
CA ARG A 184 16.93 7.08 -3.54
C ARG A 184 17.86 8.11 -4.16
N LYS A 185 17.51 9.38 -3.98
CA LYS A 185 18.24 10.52 -4.53
C LYS A 185 18.07 11.68 -3.55
N SER A 186 19.18 12.40 -3.28
CA SER A 186 19.09 13.62 -2.48
C SER A 186 18.19 14.66 -3.14
N PRO A 187 17.27 15.30 -2.41
CA PRO A 187 16.36 16.28 -2.98
C PRO A 187 17.14 17.53 -3.43
N ASN A 188 16.70 18.10 -4.54
CA ASN A 188 17.11 19.46 -4.90
C ASN A 188 16.37 20.43 -3.97
N LEU A 189 17.08 20.97 -2.96
CA LEU A 189 16.49 21.77 -1.89
C LEU A 189 15.76 23.02 -2.43
N GLU A 190 16.38 23.76 -3.36
CA GLU A 190 15.77 24.95 -3.95
C GLU A 190 14.47 24.63 -4.70
N LYS A 191 14.46 23.54 -5.47
CA LYS A 191 13.28 23.10 -6.19
C LYS A 191 12.17 22.65 -5.23
N MET A 192 12.54 21.91 -4.17
CA MET A 192 11.56 21.46 -3.18
C MET A 192 11.03 22.61 -2.34
N LYS A 193 11.88 23.55 -1.94
CA LYS A 193 11.48 24.77 -1.23
C LYS A 193 10.41 25.54 -2.02
N LYS A 194 10.65 25.80 -3.31
CA LYS A 194 9.67 26.48 -4.18
C LYS A 194 8.34 25.71 -4.29
N LYS A 195 8.39 24.38 -4.30
CA LYS A 195 7.17 23.56 -4.30
C LYS A 195 6.39 23.67 -3.00
N ILE A 196 7.07 23.62 -1.86
CA ILE A 196 6.44 23.73 -0.54
C ILE A 196 5.85 25.14 -0.38
N GLU A 197 6.59 26.21 -0.67
CA GLU A 197 6.09 27.58 -0.64
C GLU A 197 4.88 27.78 -1.57
N PHE A 198 4.89 27.15 -2.74
CA PHE A 198 3.73 27.16 -3.62
C PHE A 198 2.53 26.45 -2.99
N LEU A 199 2.70 25.27 -2.39
CA LEU A 199 1.62 24.56 -1.72
C LEU A 199 1.06 25.34 -0.54
N GLU A 200 1.90 26.00 0.24
CA GLU A 200 1.51 26.87 1.35
C GLU A 200 0.68 28.09 0.89
N SER A 201 0.97 28.60 -0.31
CA SER A 201 0.25 29.75 -0.89
C SER A 201 -1.15 29.41 -1.41
N LEU A 202 -1.47 28.11 -1.60
CA LEU A 202 -2.77 27.69 -2.10
C LEU A 202 -3.85 27.81 -1.02
N TYR A 203 -5.08 28.09 -1.46
CA TYR A 203 -6.22 28.06 -0.56
C TYR A 203 -6.42 26.66 0.02
N GLN A 204 -6.41 26.58 1.31
CA GLN A 204 -6.59 25.34 2.09
C GLN A 204 -7.20 25.67 3.45
N PRO A 205 -8.51 25.45 3.62
CA PRO A 205 -9.16 25.69 4.90
C PRO A 205 -8.62 24.76 5.99
N GLU A 206 -8.61 25.27 7.23
CA GLU A 206 -8.15 24.54 8.41
C GLU A 206 -8.91 23.24 8.57
N GLN A 207 -8.21 22.16 8.84
CA GLN A 207 -8.77 20.81 8.98
C GLN A 207 -9.81 20.74 10.09
N LYS A 208 -10.85 19.93 9.86
CA LYS A 208 -11.95 19.67 10.82
C LYS A 208 -12.87 20.88 11.09
N THR A 209 -12.76 21.97 10.32
CA THR A 209 -13.72 23.08 10.32
C THR A 209 -14.88 22.82 9.34
N ASP A 210 -16.01 23.50 9.51
CA ASP A 210 -17.15 23.41 8.59
C ASP A 210 -16.75 23.83 7.16
N GLU A 211 -15.85 24.81 7.05
CA GLU A 211 -15.31 25.29 5.78
C GLU A 211 -14.50 24.17 5.09
N TRP A 212 -13.68 23.45 5.84
CA TRP A 212 -12.90 22.32 5.32
C TRP A 212 -13.80 21.17 4.85
N TYR A 213 -14.83 20.83 5.61
CA TYR A 213 -15.79 19.80 5.20
C TYR A 213 -16.56 20.22 3.95
N SER A 214 -17.01 21.47 3.87
CA SER A 214 -17.70 22.05 2.71
C SER A 214 -16.81 22.05 1.48
N HIS A 215 -15.54 22.47 1.63
CA HIS A 215 -14.56 22.45 0.55
C HIS A 215 -14.34 21.03 0.01
N ARG A 216 -14.13 20.06 0.88
CA ARG A 216 -13.97 18.63 0.52
C ARG A 216 -15.22 18.04 -0.10
N HIS A 217 -16.41 18.49 0.31
CA HIS A 217 -17.68 18.04 -0.28
C HIS A 217 -17.76 18.41 -1.76
N GLY A 218 -17.25 19.56 -2.15
CA GLY A 218 -17.16 20.03 -3.53
C GLY A 218 -16.06 19.40 -4.40
N LEU A 219 -15.38 18.33 -3.91
CA LEU A 219 -14.26 17.68 -4.59
C LEU A 219 -14.36 16.15 -4.48
N ILE A 220 -13.80 15.42 -5.44
CA ILE A 220 -13.39 14.03 -5.22
C ILE A 220 -12.04 14.09 -4.52
N THR A 221 -12.00 13.72 -3.24
CA THR A 221 -10.76 13.77 -2.45
C THR A 221 -9.93 12.51 -2.64
N ALA A 222 -8.62 12.61 -2.53
CA ALA A 222 -7.69 11.48 -2.66
C ALA A 222 -8.12 10.27 -1.82
N SER A 223 -8.62 10.48 -0.59
CA SER A 223 -9.11 9.41 0.30
C SER A 223 -10.40 8.73 -0.18
N SER A 224 -11.12 9.28 -1.15
CA SER A 224 -12.36 8.71 -1.69
C SER A 224 -12.26 8.32 -3.17
N VAL A 225 -11.19 8.73 -3.85
CA VAL A 225 -11.03 8.56 -5.30
C VAL A 225 -11.00 7.10 -5.74
N TRP A 226 -10.50 6.19 -4.88
CA TRP A 226 -10.49 4.75 -5.15
C TRP A 226 -11.89 4.19 -5.48
N LYS A 227 -12.95 4.84 -4.99
CA LYS A 227 -14.34 4.47 -5.27
C LYS A 227 -14.68 4.58 -6.76
N ALA A 228 -13.97 5.39 -7.54
CA ALA A 228 -14.15 5.47 -8.99
C ALA A 228 -13.75 4.18 -9.71
N PHE A 229 -12.90 3.36 -9.10
CA PHE A 229 -12.41 2.09 -9.62
C PHE A 229 -13.18 0.88 -9.04
N GLY A 230 -13.99 1.12 -8.03
CA GLY A 230 -14.79 0.09 -7.37
C GLY A 230 -16.01 -0.37 -8.18
N SER A 231 -16.77 -1.31 -7.60
CA SER A 231 -18.01 -1.78 -8.20
C SER A 231 -19.03 -0.64 -8.40
N GLN A 232 -20.03 -0.88 -9.26
CA GLN A 232 -21.11 0.10 -9.50
C GLN A 232 -21.79 0.55 -8.19
N SER A 233 -21.93 -0.35 -7.20
CA SER A 233 -22.51 -0.01 -5.90
C SER A 233 -21.64 0.99 -5.12
N VAL A 234 -20.31 0.84 -5.18
CA VAL A 234 -19.34 1.72 -4.54
C VAL A 234 -19.32 3.09 -5.23
N GLN A 235 -19.35 3.11 -6.56
CA GLN A 235 -19.47 4.35 -7.34
C GLN A 235 -20.78 5.08 -7.03
N ASN A 236 -21.90 4.37 -7.00
CA ASN A 236 -23.22 4.93 -6.66
C ASN A 236 -23.21 5.59 -5.27
N GLN A 237 -22.52 4.98 -4.29
CA GLN A 237 -22.39 5.57 -2.96
C GLN A 237 -21.65 6.91 -3.00
N LEU A 238 -20.56 7.01 -3.76
CA LEU A 238 -19.81 8.26 -3.89
C LEU A 238 -20.63 9.32 -4.62
N ILE A 239 -21.29 8.96 -5.74
CA ILE A 239 -22.13 9.88 -6.50
C ILE A 239 -23.26 10.41 -5.61
N TYR A 240 -23.98 9.53 -4.92
CA TYR A 240 -25.04 9.92 -4.01
C TYR A 240 -24.56 10.87 -2.91
N GLU A 241 -23.42 10.53 -2.26
CA GLU A 241 -22.82 11.38 -1.23
C GLU A 241 -22.47 12.78 -1.74
N LYS A 242 -21.92 12.88 -2.96
CA LYS A 242 -21.52 14.16 -3.56
C LYS A 242 -22.69 14.97 -4.14
N CYS A 243 -23.78 14.32 -4.49
CA CYS A 243 -25.01 14.98 -4.96
C CYS A 243 -25.87 15.51 -3.82
N MET A 244 -25.85 14.87 -2.64
CA MET A 244 -26.57 15.34 -1.45
C MET A 244 -26.11 16.74 -1.05
N PRO A 245 -26.99 17.63 -0.57
CA PRO A 245 -26.58 18.89 0.03
C PRO A 245 -25.60 18.67 1.17
N PHE A 246 -24.66 19.59 1.32
CA PHE A 246 -23.72 19.55 2.45
C PHE A 246 -24.48 19.74 3.78
N ASP A 247 -24.27 18.82 4.72
CA ASP A 247 -24.86 18.85 6.04
C ASP A 247 -23.76 18.93 7.10
N PRO A 248 -23.50 20.12 7.71
CA PRO A 248 -22.46 20.29 8.72
C PRO A 248 -22.75 19.50 10.00
N THR A 249 -24.03 19.19 10.31
CA THR A 249 -24.40 18.47 11.54
C THR A 249 -23.92 17.02 11.53
N LYS A 250 -23.64 16.46 10.36
CA LYS A 250 -23.10 15.10 10.20
C LYS A 250 -21.76 14.91 10.94
N TYR A 251 -21.00 15.97 11.10
CA TYR A 251 -19.65 15.95 11.70
C TYR A 251 -19.62 16.46 13.15
N SER A 252 -20.79 16.80 13.73
CA SER A 252 -20.87 17.36 15.08
C SER A 252 -20.68 16.32 16.18
N ARG A 253 -20.97 15.04 15.92
CA ARG A 253 -20.88 13.96 16.90
C ARG A 253 -19.65 13.10 16.67
N VAL A 254 -18.86 12.90 17.72
CA VAL A 254 -17.68 12.04 17.71
C VAL A 254 -18.01 10.70 18.37
N ASN A 255 -17.85 9.60 17.63
CA ASN A 255 -17.89 8.26 18.21
C ASN A 255 -16.46 7.81 18.56
N THR A 256 -16.12 7.92 19.85
CA THR A 256 -14.77 7.61 20.37
C THR A 256 -14.37 6.14 20.26
N GLU A 257 -15.34 5.23 20.04
CA GLU A 257 -15.10 3.79 19.89
C GLU A 257 -14.92 3.37 18.41
N SER A 258 -15.00 4.32 17.48
CA SER A 258 -14.86 4.00 16.05
C SER A 258 -13.39 3.86 15.64
N SER A 259 -13.13 3.02 14.63
CA SER A 259 -11.80 2.91 14.00
C SER A 259 -11.32 4.25 13.41
N LEU A 260 -12.25 5.10 12.96
CA LEU A 260 -11.94 6.45 12.48
C LEU A 260 -11.38 7.31 13.62
N HIS A 261 -12.02 7.27 14.79
CA HIS A 261 -11.55 8.01 15.95
C HIS A 261 -10.22 7.47 16.49
N TRP A 262 -10.03 6.14 16.46
CA TRP A 262 -8.75 5.51 16.74
C TRP A 262 -7.64 6.06 15.84
N GLY A 263 -7.89 6.12 14.53
CA GLY A 263 -6.98 6.73 13.56
C GLY A 263 -6.60 8.15 13.96
N GLN A 264 -7.58 9.01 14.23
CA GLN A 264 -7.37 10.41 14.60
C GLN A 264 -6.63 10.58 15.93
N LYS A 265 -6.92 9.72 16.92
CA LYS A 265 -6.27 9.76 18.25
C LYS A 265 -4.78 9.44 18.16
N TYR A 266 -4.39 8.48 17.33
CA TYR A 266 -3.00 8.03 17.23
C TYR A 266 -2.19 8.71 16.12
N GLU A 267 -2.83 9.49 15.23
CA GLU A 267 -2.16 10.18 14.12
C GLU A 267 -1.04 11.14 14.58
N VAL A 268 -1.33 11.94 15.63
CA VAL A 268 -0.34 12.85 16.21
C VAL A 268 0.87 12.09 16.77
N LEU A 269 0.61 10.96 17.44
CA LEU A 269 1.66 10.14 18.03
C LEU A 269 2.52 9.45 16.94
N SER A 270 1.89 8.92 15.89
CA SER A 270 2.59 8.33 14.74
C SER A 270 3.48 9.37 14.06
N LYS A 271 2.97 10.58 13.82
CA LYS A 271 3.77 11.69 13.28
C LYS A 271 4.99 12.00 14.16
N GLN A 272 4.82 12.05 15.49
CA GLN A 272 5.93 12.28 16.42
C GLN A 272 6.98 11.17 16.37
N LEU A 273 6.53 9.90 16.28
CA LEU A 273 7.42 8.75 16.12
C LEU A 273 8.18 8.80 14.78
N TYR A 274 7.48 9.12 13.69
CA TYR A 274 8.11 9.30 12.39
C TYR A 274 9.18 10.40 12.42
N GLU A 275 8.88 11.55 13.02
CA GLU A 275 9.82 12.67 13.16
C GLU A 275 11.05 12.28 13.98
N GLU A 276 10.86 11.58 15.11
CA GLU A 276 11.95 11.10 15.97
C GLU A 276 12.83 10.08 15.24
N ILE A 277 12.23 9.05 14.63
CA ILE A 277 12.96 7.98 13.95
C ILE A 277 13.77 8.51 12.76
N ASN A 278 13.21 9.47 12.02
CA ASN A 278 13.82 9.98 10.78
C ASN A 278 14.61 11.28 10.98
N GLY A 279 14.67 11.84 12.19
CA GLY A 279 15.37 13.10 12.46
C GLY A 279 14.85 14.25 11.60
N THR A 280 13.54 14.39 11.43
CA THR A 280 12.91 15.35 10.53
C THR A 280 11.79 16.12 11.21
N LYS A 281 11.12 17.01 10.47
CA LYS A 281 9.89 17.69 10.85
C LYS A 281 8.87 17.59 9.74
N VAL A 282 7.64 17.29 10.11
CA VAL A 282 6.50 17.10 9.21
C VAL A 282 5.48 18.22 9.43
N GLN A 283 5.18 18.94 8.37
CA GLN A 283 4.15 19.97 8.34
C GLN A 283 2.86 19.40 7.77
N GLU A 284 1.75 19.67 8.43
CA GLU A 284 0.39 19.35 7.97
C GLU A 284 -0.08 20.34 6.92
N PHE A 285 -0.86 19.86 5.96
CA PHE A 285 -1.51 20.68 4.94
C PHE A 285 -3.02 20.44 4.99
N GLY A 286 -3.79 21.47 4.65
CA GLY A 286 -5.23 21.38 4.50
C GLY A 286 -5.67 20.60 3.27
N CYS A 287 -6.92 20.77 2.86
CA CYS A 287 -7.40 20.18 1.61
C CYS A 287 -7.02 21.09 0.43
N ILE A 288 -6.02 20.67 -0.31
CA ILE A 288 -5.53 21.37 -1.51
C ILE A 288 -6.32 20.87 -2.72
N ARG A 289 -6.95 21.80 -3.45
CA ARG A 289 -7.52 21.51 -4.76
C ARG A 289 -6.39 21.37 -5.79
N HIS A 290 -6.54 20.48 -6.76
CA HIS A 290 -5.53 20.28 -7.79
C HIS A 290 -5.21 21.61 -8.51
N PRO A 291 -3.92 22.04 -8.55
CA PRO A 291 -3.54 23.33 -9.14
C PRO A 291 -3.79 23.43 -10.63
N ASN A 292 -3.80 22.30 -11.36
CA ASN A 292 -4.16 22.27 -12.76
C ASN A 292 -5.69 22.37 -12.92
N SER A 293 -6.14 23.40 -13.63
CA SER A 293 -7.55 23.66 -13.86
C SER A 293 -8.30 22.53 -14.58
N ASN A 294 -7.61 21.68 -15.34
CA ASN A 294 -8.22 20.51 -15.98
C ASN A 294 -8.68 19.46 -14.95
N TYR A 295 -8.11 19.47 -13.75
CA TYR A 295 -8.39 18.52 -12.67
C TYR A 295 -9.01 19.21 -11.44
N TYR A 296 -9.72 20.33 -11.65
CA TYR A 296 -10.31 21.18 -10.61
C TYR A 296 -11.23 20.43 -9.62
N PHE A 297 -11.72 19.30 -10.02
CA PHE A 297 -12.62 18.45 -9.24
C PHE A 297 -11.89 17.51 -8.28
N ILE A 298 -10.57 17.45 -8.33
CA ILE A 298 -9.73 16.61 -7.47
C ILE A 298 -9.15 17.46 -6.33
N GLY A 299 -9.11 16.89 -5.13
CA GLY A 299 -8.43 17.49 -3.99
C GLY A 299 -7.72 16.47 -3.12
N ALA A 300 -6.71 16.91 -2.39
CA ALA A 300 -5.92 16.07 -1.50
C ALA A 300 -5.60 16.78 -0.19
N SER A 301 -5.57 16.01 0.90
CA SER A 301 -5.05 16.43 2.20
C SER A 301 -4.00 15.40 2.59
N PRO A 302 -2.71 15.62 2.33
CA PRO A 302 -1.67 14.75 2.85
C PRO A 302 -1.61 14.86 4.37
N ASP A 303 -1.29 13.78 5.07
CA ASP A 303 -1.12 13.80 6.53
C ASP A 303 0.12 14.62 6.91
N GLY A 304 1.09 14.71 5.99
CA GLY A 304 2.18 15.66 6.13
C GLY A 304 3.19 15.67 4.99
N ILE A 305 4.06 16.68 5.02
CA ILE A 305 5.21 16.82 4.13
C ILE A 305 6.44 17.15 4.97
N ASN A 306 7.55 16.49 4.70
CA ASN A 306 8.81 16.76 5.38
C ASN A 306 9.34 18.16 5.02
N VAL A 307 9.50 19.03 6.01
CA VAL A 307 9.89 20.44 5.84
C VAL A 307 11.20 20.80 6.55
N CYS A 308 11.93 19.83 7.11
CA CYS A 308 13.24 20.08 7.69
C CYS A 308 14.31 20.15 6.59
N PRO A 309 14.91 21.32 6.28
CA PRO A 309 15.87 21.46 5.19
C PRO A 309 17.17 20.69 5.39
N LEU A 310 17.47 20.29 6.64
CA LEU A 310 18.64 19.48 6.99
C LEU A 310 18.38 17.98 6.79
N SER A 311 17.12 17.58 6.63
CA SER A 311 16.74 16.18 6.40
C SER A 311 16.88 15.82 4.93
N LYS A 312 17.42 14.62 4.67
CA LYS A 312 17.42 14.02 3.33
C LYS A 312 16.01 13.69 2.81
N LEU A 313 15.01 13.74 3.69
CA LEU A 313 13.60 13.54 3.36
C LEU A 313 12.88 14.84 2.97
N TYR A 314 13.56 15.98 2.87
CA TYR A 314 12.95 17.27 2.58
C TYR A 314 12.08 17.23 1.33
N GLY A 315 10.78 17.57 1.48
CA GLY A 315 9.80 17.52 0.40
C GLY A 315 9.17 16.15 0.15
N ARG A 316 9.51 15.11 0.94
CA ARG A 316 8.84 13.81 0.89
C ARG A 316 7.52 13.88 1.65
N MET A 317 6.45 13.40 1.04
CA MET A 317 5.13 13.29 1.67
C MET A 317 5.09 12.13 2.65
N VAL A 318 4.20 12.20 3.62
CA VAL A 318 3.91 11.12 4.57
C VAL A 318 2.41 10.86 4.56
N GLU A 319 2.02 9.59 4.50
CA GLU A 319 0.66 9.10 4.71
C GLU A 319 0.66 8.13 5.89
N ILE A 320 -0.17 8.40 6.90
CA ILE A 320 -0.18 7.69 8.18
C ILE A 320 -1.42 6.81 8.31
N LYS A 321 -1.24 5.55 8.70
CA LYS A 321 -2.34 4.64 9.02
C LYS A 321 -2.16 3.97 10.37
N ASN A 322 -3.06 4.27 11.30
CA ASN A 322 -3.11 3.65 12.64
C ASN A 322 -3.98 2.40 12.59
N VAL A 323 -3.34 1.24 12.52
CA VAL A 323 -3.99 -0.05 12.25
C VAL A 323 -4.57 -0.63 13.54
N VAL A 324 -5.87 -1.00 13.52
CA VAL A 324 -6.53 -1.62 14.69
C VAL A 324 -6.32 -3.14 14.71
N SER A 325 -6.72 -3.84 13.62
CA SER A 325 -6.83 -5.30 13.66
C SER A 325 -6.11 -6.04 12.53
N ARG A 326 -5.86 -5.41 11.37
CA ARG A 326 -5.21 -6.10 10.25
C ARG A 326 -3.71 -6.32 10.49
N GLU A 327 -3.15 -7.22 9.73
CA GLU A 327 -1.70 -7.40 9.62
C GLU A 327 -1.07 -6.24 8.84
N ILE A 328 0.17 -5.89 9.19
CA ILE A 328 1.02 -4.91 8.52
C ILE A 328 2.12 -5.69 7.82
N ASN A 329 2.13 -5.66 6.49
CA ASN A 329 3.11 -6.37 5.65
C ASN A 329 3.99 -5.43 4.82
N GLY A 330 3.82 -4.11 4.96
CA GLY A 330 4.58 -3.10 4.21
C GLY A 330 4.08 -2.89 2.78
N ILE A 331 2.99 -3.55 2.37
CA ILE A 331 2.38 -3.34 1.05
C ILE A 331 1.09 -2.54 1.23
N PRO A 332 0.99 -1.32 0.69
CA PRO A 332 -0.22 -0.52 0.77
C PRO A 332 -1.40 -1.26 0.14
N LYS A 333 -2.56 -1.23 0.81
CA LYS A 333 -3.81 -1.65 0.17
C LYS A 333 -4.06 -0.79 -1.06
N GLU A 334 -4.85 -1.34 -2.00
CA GLU A 334 -5.21 -0.65 -3.24
C GLU A 334 -5.75 0.77 -2.99
N ASP A 335 -6.70 0.92 -2.09
CA ASP A 335 -7.31 2.20 -1.74
C ASP A 335 -6.30 3.22 -1.18
N TYR A 336 -5.34 2.78 -0.36
CA TYR A 336 -4.27 3.63 0.18
C TYR A 336 -3.22 3.99 -0.88
N TRP A 337 -2.88 3.04 -1.75
CA TRP A 337 -1.95 3.32 -2.84
C TRP A 337 -2.55 4.35 -3.81
N ILE A 338 -3.80 4.18 -4.23
CA ILE A 338 -4.55 5.15 -5.06
C ILE A 338 -4.61 6.52 -4.37
N GLN A 339 -4.88 6.55 -3.08
CA GLN A 339 -4.89 7.78 -2.29
C GLN A 339 -3.56 8.51 -2.40
N MET A 340 -2.44 7.83 -2.13
CA MET A 340 -1.09 8.42 -2.21
C MET A 340 -0.72 8.87 -3.62
N GLN A 341 -1.09 8.12 -4.67
CA GLN A 341 -0.85 8.54 -6.06
C GLN A 341 -1.54 9.87 -6.36
N VAL A 342 -2.80 10.03 -5.96
CA VAL A 342 -3.54 11.28 -6.17
C VAL A 342 -3.00 12.41 -5.29
N GLN A 343 -2.60 12.14 -4.06
CA GLN A 343 -1.96 13.15 -3.19
C GLN A 343 -0.64 13.64 -3.79
N MET A 344 0.22 12.73 -4.25
CA MET A 344 1.48 13.08 -4.91
C MET A 344 1.26 13.84 -6.22
N GLU A 345 0.18 13.55 -6.94
CA GLU A 345 -0.18 14.28 -8.16
C GLU A 345 -0.61 15.72 -7.85
N VAL A 346 -1.55 15.90 -6.90
CA VAL A 346 -2.04 17.22 -6.47
C VAL A 346 -0.91 18.08 -5.92
N CYS A 347 -0.04 17.51 -5.09
CA CYS A 347 1.07 18.22 -4.47
C CYS A 347 2.31 18.34 -5.38
N ASN A 348 2.30 17.67 -6.53
CA ASN A 348 3.44 17.57 -7.46
C ASN A 348 4.73 17.10 -6.76
N LEU A 349 4.60 16.08 -5.90
CA LEU A 349 5.71 15.47 -5.17
C LEU A 349 6.01 14.07 -5.74
N PRO A 350 7.28 13.64 -5.76
CA PRO A 350 7.69 12.38 -6.39
C PRO A 350 7.57 11.15 -5.50
N GLU A 351 7.53 11.34 -4.19
CA GLU A 351 7.71 10.29 -3.19
C GLU A 351 6.80 10.49 -1.99
N CYS A 352 6.34 9.38 -1.40
CA CYS A 352 5.57 9.34 -0.18
C CYS A 352 6.09 8.20 0.71
N ASP A 353 6.34 8.47 1.99
CA ASP A 353 6.51 7.45 3.00
C ASP A 353 5.12 7.02 3.49
N PHE A 354 4.82 5.73 3.35
CA PHE A 354 3.62 5.12 3.88
C PHE A 354 3.94 4.53 5.25
N GLU A 355 3.48 5.22 6.28
CA GLU A 355 3.68 4.86 7.67
C GLU A 355 2.47 4.09 8.21
N GLU A 356 2.69 2.90 8.72
CA GLU A 356 1.69 2.09 9.40
C GLU A 356 2.14 1.79 10.83
N THR A 357 1.30 2.15 11.78
CA THR A 357 1.53 1.86 13.19
C THR A 357 0.40 1.01 13.76
N LYS A 358 0.74 0.16 14.71
CA LYS A 358 -0.23 -0.59 15.50
C LYS A 358 0.06 -0.37 16.97
N PHE A 359 -0.89 0.26 17.64
CA PHE A 359 -0.84 0.49 19.08
C PHE A 359 -1.75 -0.49 19.82
N THR A 360 -1.40 -0.76 21.07
CA THR A 360 -2.25 -1.45 22.04
C THR A 360 -2.33 -0.57 23.28
N GLU A 361 -3.53 -0.42 23.84
CA GLU A 361 -3.73 0.24 25.12
C GLU A 361 -3.60 -0.80 26.24
N TYR A 362 -2.96 -0.40 27.34
CA TYR A 362 -3.01 -1.15 28.60
C TYR A 362 -4.38 -0.93 29.26
N GLU A 363 -4.81 -1.90 30.03
CA GLU A 363 -6.09 -1.83 30.73
C GLU A 363 -6.12 -0.66 31.72
N ASP A 364 -5.02 -0.48 32.48
CA ASP A 364 -4.87 0.56 33.50
C ASP A 364 -3.38 0.91 33.74
N GLU A 365 -3.14 1.77 34.72
CA GLU A 365 -1.80 2.17 35.15
C GLU A 365 -1.01 0.99 35.77
N ASP A 366 -1.68 0.10 36.49
CA ASP A 366 -1.03 -1.05 37.12
C ASP A 366 -0.47 -2.01 36.06
N ALA A 367 -1.25 -2.29 35.02
CA ALA A 367 -0.80 -3.08 33.87
C ALA A 367 0.35 -2.41 33.10
N PHE A 368 0.31 -1.08 32.96
CA PHE A 368 1.40 -0.31 32.36
C PHE A 368 2.67 -0.40 33.21
N ASN A 369 2.57 -0.21 34.53
CA ASN A 369 3.72 -0.27 35.43
C ASN A 369 4.29 -1.69 35.54
N ALA A 370 3.45 -2.73 35.53
CA ALA A 370 3.90 -4.12 35.56
C ALA A 370 4.70 -4.54 34.31
N ASP A 371 4.48 -3.89 33.16
CA ASP A 371 5.23 -4.11 31.90
C ASP A 371 6.44 -3.15 31.80
N SER A 372 7.15 -2.93 32.91
CA SER A 372 8.33 -2.06 32.98
C SER A 372 9.49 -2.72 33.71
N ASP A 373 10.70 -2.38 33.32
CA ASP A 373 11.95 -2.83 33.96
C ASP A 373 12.52 -1.75 34.89
N GLU A 374 11.65 -0.93 35.51
CA GLU A 374 12.08 0.17 36.40
C GLU A 374 12.95 -0.29 37.57
N THR A 375 12.86 -1.57 37.93
CA THR A 375 13.71 -2.14 38.98
C THR A 375 15.19 -2.25 38.57
N ASN A 376 15.47 -2.36 37.27
CA ASN A 376 16.81 -2.48 36.73
C ASN A 376 17.30 -1.21 36.03
N ASP A 377 16.40 -0.42 35.42
CA ASP A 377 16.76 0.81 34.71
C ASP A 377 15.61 1.83 34.70
N ALA A 378 15.55 2.67 35.70
CA ALA A 378 14.56 3.75 35.85
C ALA A 378 14.57 4.76 34.68
N SER A 379 15.61 4.78 33.83
CA SER A 379 15.72 5.67 32.66
C SER A 379 14.99 5.13 31.42
N LYS A 380 14.33 3.98 31.52
CA LYS A 380 13.58 3.35 30.42
C LYS A 380 12.08 3.32 30.63
N TRP A 381 11.54 4.29 31.35
CA TRP A 381 10.10 4.38 31.58
C TRP A 381 9.28 4.40 30.29
N ASN A 382 9.83 4.94 29.20
CA ASN A 382 9.22 5.01 27.88
C ASN A 382 9.40 3.74 27.01
N TYR A 383 9.91 2.65 27.59
CA TYR A 383 10.00 1.33 26.96
C TYR A 383 9.43 0.25 27.87
N ASN A 384 8.84 -0.78 27.30
CA ASN A 384 8.37 -1.94 28.06
C ASN A 384 9.48 -3.02 28.21
N LEU A 385 9.17 -4.10 28.94
CA LEU A 385 10.07 -5.23 29.16
C LEU A 385 10.64 -5.84 27.86
N ASN A 386 9.89 -5.75 26.76
CA ASN A 386 10.27 -6.26 25.44
C ASN A 386 10.93 -5.20 24.55
N GLY A 387 11.31 -4.03 25.09
CA GLY A 387 11.94 -2.95 24.35
C GLY A 387 11.02 -2.21 23.37
N LYS A 388 9.70 -2.36 23.51
CA LYS A 388 8.73 -1.60 22.70
C LYS A 388 8.50 -0.23 23.29
N ARG A 389 8.39 0.78 22.44
CA ARG A 389 8.00 2.14 22.85
C ARG A 389 6.62 2.13 23.50
N ARG A 390 6.47 2.86 24.58
CA ARG A 390 5.23 3.07 25.31
C ARG A 390 5.14 4.50 25.84
N GLY A 391 3.97 4.89 26.30
CA GLY A 391 3.76 6.22 26.85
C GLY A 391 2.31 6.44 27.24
N VAL A 392 1.96 7.72 27.44
CA VAL A 392 0.65 8.12 27.94
C VAL A 392 0.04 9.21 27.08
N ILE A 393 -1.27 9.12 26.84
CA ILE A 393 -2.11 10.17 26.30
C ILE A 393 -3.08 10.59 27.40
N VAL A 394 -3.11 11.87 27.74
CA VAL A 394 -4.07 12.43 28.71
C VAL A 394 -5.32 12.84 27.95
N TYR A 395 -6.45 12.26 28.33
CA TYR A 395 -7.74 12.51 27.71
C TYR A 395 -8.57 13.47 28.54
N PHE A 396 -8.89 14.61 27.93
CA PHE A 396 -9.84 15.61 28.46
C PHE A 396 -11.10 15.68 27.61
N ALA A 397 -12.19 16.15 28.20
CA ALA A 397 -13.38 16.59 27.47
C ALA A 397 -13.40 18.13 27.40
N LYS A 398 -13.60 18.64 26.17
CA LYS A 398 -13.85 20.04 25.86
C LYS A 398 -15.16 20.16 25.10
N ASP A 399 -16.18 20.82 25.69
CA ASP A 399 -17.49 20.96 25.04
C ASP A 399 -18.07 19.62 24.55
N GLU A 400 -18.01 18.59 25.38
CA GLU A 400 -18.39 17.19 25.07
C GLU A 400 -17.57 16.52 23.93
N LYS A 401 -16.52 17.15 23.44
CA LYS A 401 -15.62 16.59 22.44
C LYS A 401 -14.32 16.12 23.09
N PRO A 402 -13.70 15.04 22.59
CA PRO A 402 -12.42 14.58 23.08
C PRO A 402 -11.31 15.58 22.75
N PHE A 403 -10.45 15.81 23.72
CA PHE A 403 -9.23 16.61 23.61
C PHE A 403 -8.08 15.83 24.22
N TYR A 404 -7.00 15.63 23.46
CA TYR A 404 -5.88 14.77 23.83
C TYR A 404 -4.60 15.57 24.00
N GLN A 405 -3.86 15.28 25.09
CA GLN A 405 -2.50 15.74 25.30
C GLN A 405 -1.56 14.52 25.32
N TYR A 406 -0.52 14.60 24.53
CA TYR A 406 0.42 13.50 24.32
C TYR A 406 1.68 13.74 25.14
N ALA A 407 2.03 12.80 26.03
CA ALA A 407 3.28 12.89 26.76
C ALA A 407 4.45 12.92 25.78
N PRO A 408 5.40 13.86 25.93
CA PRO A 408 6.57 13.94 25.09
C PRO A 408 7.33 12.60 25.02
N LEU A 409 7.73 12.18 23.82
CA LEU A 409 8.42 10.90 23.61
C LEU A 409 9.80 10.83 24.31
N ASN A 410 10.40 11.97 24.61
CA ASN A 410 11.68 12.07 25.30
C ASN A 410 11.59 11.96 26.83
N ILE A 411 10.39 11.83 27.39
CA ILE A 411 10.21 11.49 28.80
C ILE A 411 10.72 10.07 29.02
N THR A 412 11.72 9.91 29.90
CA THR A 412 12.39 8.63 30.15
C THR A 412 12.20 8.11 31.56
N THR A 413 11.68 8.93 32.47
CA THR A 413 11.45 8.59 33.88
C THR A 413 10.01 8.89 34.30
N LYS A 414 9.54 8.16 35.33
CA LYS A 414 8.24 8.41 35.95
C LYS A 414 8.16 9.82 36.54
N ALA A 415 9.25 10.31 37.16
CA ALA A 415 9.29 11.63 37.77
C ALA A 415 9.13 12.77 36.73
N GLU A 416 9.74 12.61 35.54
CA GLU A 416 9.54 13.54 34.42
C GLU A 416 8.08 13.53 33.91
N PHE A 417 7.48 12.35 33.85
CA PHE A 417 6.07 12.22 33.49
C PHE A 417 5.16 12.91 34.52
N ASP A 418 5.37 12.66 35.81
CA ASP A 418 4.56 13.25 36.87
C ASP A 418 4.64 14.79 36.85
N ALA A 419 5.83 15.35 36.66
CA ALA A 419 6.03 16.79 36.56
C ALA A 419 5.31 17.38 35.33
N TRP A 420 5.41 16.72 34.17
CA TRP A 420 4.71 17.11 32.95
C TRP A 420 3.19 16.99 33.12
N PHE A 421 2.71 15.92 33.76
CA PHE A 421 1.27 15.69 33.97
C PHE A 421 0.67 16.77 34.90
N GLU A 422 1.35 17.16 35.99
CA GLU A 422 0.94 18.26 36.87
C GLU A 422 0.86 19.58 36.10
N GLU A 423 1.82 19.86 35.23
CA GLU A 423 1.80 21.06 34.37
C GLU A 423 0.58 21.04 33.43
N ILE A 424 0.32 19.91 32.74
CA ILE A 424 -0.80 19.77 31.82
C ILE A 424 -2.14 19.88 32.50
N ILE A 425 -2.34 19.27 33.66
CA ILE A 425 -3.56 19.42 34.45
C ILE A 425 -3.77 20.88 34.87
N THR A 426 -2.72 21.58 35.29
CA THR A 426 -2.80 23.00 35.72
C THR A 426 -3.08 23.93 34.54
N THR A 427 -2.45 23.66 33.37
CA THR A 427 -2.60 24.49 32.16
C THR A 427 -4.00 24.34 31.54
N HIS A 428 -4.62 23.16 31.71
CA HIS A 428 -5.94 22.84 31.18
C HIS A 428 -7.02 22.75 32.27
N ASP A 429 -6.97 23.59 33.27
CA ASP A 429 -7.91 23.63 34.41
C ASP A 429 -9.36 23.92 33.99
N ASN A 430 -9.55 24.50 32.80
CA ASN A 430 -10.84 24.74 32.17
C ASN A 430 -11.43 23.54 31.43
N LEU A 431 -10.71 22.42 31.35
CA LEU A 431 -11.14 21.18 30.72
C LEU A 431 -11.45 20.12 31.78
N THR A 432 -12.32 19.16 31.41
CA THR A 432 -12.60 18.03 32.29
C THR A 432 -11.63 16.90 31.98
N TRP A 433 -10.72 16.57 32.90
CA TRP A 433 -9.90 15.36 32.80
C TRP A 433 -10.79 14.12 32.91
N ILE A 434 -10.64 13.19 31.99
CA ILE A 434 -11.42 11.96 31.91
C ILE A 434 -10.58 10.76 32.37
N LYS A 435 -9.44 10.53 31.75
CA LYS A 435 -8.51 9.43 32.07
C LYS A 435 -7.16 9.60 31.39
N ASN A 436 -6.19 8.85 31.87
CA ASN A 436 -4.96 8.59 31.14
C ASN A 436 -5.12 7.33 30.28
N ILE A 437 -4.63 7.37 29.07
CA ILE A 437 -4.61 6.26 28.12
C ILE A 437 -3.16 5.81 28.02
N TYR A 438 -2.87 4.65 28.56
CA TYR A 438 -1.55 4.05 28.57
C TYR A 438 -1.40 3.19 27.30
N TRP A 439 -0.40 3.46 26.49
CA TRP A 439 -0.23 2.79 25.19
C TRP A 439 1.17 2.17 25.03
N ARG A 440 1.26 1.17 24.15
CA ARG A 440 2.52 0.66 23.61
C ARG A 440 2.42 0.50 22.09
N LEU A 441 3.58 0.65 21.42
CA LEU A 441 3.71 0.46 19.99
C LEU A 441 4.01 -1.01 19.70
N GLU A 442 3.07 -1.73 19.09
CA GLU A 442 3.24 -3.14 18.74
C GLU A 442 4.02 -3.33 17.45
N VAL A 443 3.67 -2.56 16.41
CA VAL A 443 4.28 -2.64 15.09
C VAL A 443 4.48 -1.23 14.54
N TYR A 444 5.64 -1.00 13.97
CA TYR A 444 5.98 0.16 13.16
C TYR A 444 6.45 -0.31 11.78
N SER A 445 5.88 0.23 10.73
CA SER A 445 6.29 -0.02 9.36
C SER A 445 6.29 1.30 8.59
N CYS A 446 7.36 1.56 7.87
CA CYS A 446 7.46 2.71 6.99
C CYS A 446 8.07 2.26 5.67
N VAL A 447 7.33 2.40 4.57
CA VAL A 447 7.74 1.96 3.24
C VAL A 447 7.65 3.12 2.26
N LEU A 448 8.55 3.12 1.27
CA LEU A 448 8.57 4.14 0.23
C LEU A 448 7.57 3.80 -0.88
N VAL A 449 6.74 4.77 -1.25
CA VAL A 449 5.84 4.73 -2.40
C VAL A 449 6.23 5.81 -3.39
N LEU A 450 6.41 5.44 -4.65
CA LEU A 450 6.77 6.36 -5.72
C LEU A 450 5.55 6.79 -6.51
N ARG A 451 5.58 8.05 -6.99
CA ARG A 451 4.54 8.57 -7.88
C ARG A 451 4.58 7.87 -9.24
N ASN A 452 3.45 7.30 -9.64
CA ASN A 452 3.25 6.72 -10.96
C ASN A 452 2.42 7.66 -11.85
N LYS A 453 3.08 8.49 -12.65
CA LYS A 453 2.42 9.47 -13.52
C LYS A 453 1.61 8.82 -14.63
N GLU A 454 2.07 7.69 -15.14
CA GLU A 454 1.39 6.98 -16.21
C GLU A 454 0.09 6.36 -15.73
N TRP A 455 0.11 5.75 -14.54
CA TRP A 455 -1.11 5.33 -13.89
C TRP A 455 -2.12 6.47 -13.76
N PHE A 456 -1.69 7.64 -13.23
CA PHE A 456 -2.59 8.78 -13.03
C PHE A 456 -3.17 9.28 -14.36
N LYS A 457 -2.38 9.35 -15.42
CA LYS A 457 -2.82 9.77 -16.76
C LYS A 457 -4.00 8.90 -17.27
N ASN A 458 -3.99 7.62 -16.97
CA ASN A 458 -5.07 6.71 -17.35
C ASN A 458 -6.22 6.70 -16.33
N ALA A 459 -5.90 6.81 -15.04
CA ALA A 459 -6.86 6.81 -13.95
C ALA A 459 -7.76 8.05 -13.97
N VAL A 460 -7.19 9.23 -14.31
CA VAL A 460 -7.92 10.50 -14.28
C VAL A 460 -9.13 10.52 -15.22
N VAL A 461 -9.08 9.78 -16.32
CA VAL A 461 -10.22 9.65 -17.26
C VAL A 461 -11.45 9.07 -16.55
N LYS A 462 -11.27 7.97 -15.77
CA LYS A 462 -12.36 7.37 -14.99
C LYS A 462 -12.86 8.29 -13.88
N ILE A 463 -11.95 9.03 -13.25
CA ILE A 463 -12.31 9.99 -12.19
C ILE A 463 -13.12 11.14 -12.77
N GLU A 464 -12.73 11.65 -13.94
CA GLU A 464 -13.44 12.72 -14.65
C GLU A 464 -14.84 12.28 -15.09
N ASP A 465 -14.98 11.07 -15.64
CA ASP A 465 -16.29 10.54 -16.05
C ASP A 465 -17.23 10.39 -14.85
N LEU A 466 -16.70 9.95 -13.71
CA LEU A 466 -17.46 9.91 -12.47
C LEU A 466 -17.87 11.32 -12.01
N TRP A 467 -16.98 12.30 -12.14
CA TRP A 467 -17.29 13.69 -11.80
C TRP A 467 -18.35 14.29 -12.72
N LYS A 468 -18.26 14.08 -14.03
CA LYS A 468 -19.29 14.49 -14.99
C LYS A 468 -20.66 13.88 -14.66
N THR A 469 -20.68 12.64 -14.22
CA THR A 469 -21.90 11.99 -13.73
C THR A 469 -22.47 12.72 -12.51
N ILE A 470 -21.61 13.07 -11.52
CA ILE A 470 -22.03 13.83 -10.33
C ILE A 470 -22.59 15.19 -10.72
N GLU A 471 -21.94 15.94 -11.60
CA GLU A 471 -22.41 17.25 -12.05
C GLU A 471 -23.76 17.17 -12.78
N THR A 472 -23.93 16.16 -13.62
CA THR A 472 -25.18 15.92 -14.36
C THR A 472 -26.31 15.54 -13.40
N GLU A 473 -26.06 14.62 -12.49
CA GLU A 473 -27.10 14.10 -11.60
C GLU A 473 -27.49 15.09 -10.49
N LYS A 474 -26.61 16.00 -10.11
CA LYS A 474 -26.99 17.16 -9.27
C LYS A 474 -28.13 17.99 -9.89
N GLN A 475 -28.25 18.00 -11.21
CA GLN A 475 -29.27 18.77 -11.93
C GLN A 475 -30.48 17.93 -12.34
N THR A 476 -30.25 16.63 -12.65
CA THR A 476 -31.28 15.76 -13.23
C THR A 476 -31.94 14.82 -12.21
N GLY A 477 -31.37 14.70 -11.00
CA GLY A 477 -31.83 13.80 -9.93
C GLY A 477 -30.91 12.61 -9.71
N PHE A 478 -30.68 12.27 -8.46
CA PHE A 478 -29.75 11.22 -8.01
C PHE A 478 -30.35 10.21 -7.03
N GLU A 479 -31.66 10.28 -6.77
CA GLU A 479 -32.38 9.47 -5.78
C GLU A 479 -32.29 7.97 -6.09
N HIS A 480 -32.17 7.61 -7.36
CA HIS A 480 -32.01 6.23 -7.83
C HIS A 480 -30.70 5.59 -7.34
N ARG A 481 -29.72 6.39 -6.92
CA ARG A 481 -28.43 5.93 -6.37
C ARG A 481 -28.45 5.75 -4.87
N ALA A 482 -29.56 6.10 -4.21
CA ALA A 482 -29.69 5.94 -2.77
C ALA A 482 -29.40 4.49 -2.33
N PRO A 483 -28.69 4.29 -1.21
CA PRO A 483 -28.43 2.94 -0.71
C PRO A 483 -29.76 2.23 -0.42
N LYS A 484 -29.95 1.04 -0.99
CA LYS A 484 -31.14 0.22 -0.74
C LYS A 484 -31.13 -0.14 0.75
N ARG A 485 -32.07 0.39 1.53
CA ARG A 485 -32.27 -0.03 2.92
C ARG A 485 -32.60 -1.52 2.91
N ASN A 486 -31.83 -2.33 3.65
CA ASN A 486 -32.20 -3.71 3.89
C ASN A 486 -33.57 -3.73 4.58
N ALA A 487 -34.59 -4.20 3.92
CA ALA A 487 -35.96 -4.29 4.43
C ALA A 487 -36.04 -5.03 5.78
N ASN A 488 -35.06 -5.90 6.08
CA ASN A 488 -34.94 -6.64 7.34
C ASN A 488 -34.51 -5.77 8.55
N ALA A 489 -34.00 -4.55 8.36
CA ALA A 489 -33.66 -3.69 9.48
C ALA A 489 -34.90 -2.92 10.02
N ASN A 490 -35.89 -2.69 9.20
CA ASN A 490 -37.13 -2.00 9.61
C ASN A 490 -38.13 -2.96 10.29
N ALA A 491 -38.18 -4.25 9.92
CA ALA A 491 -39.02 -5.24 10.58
C ALA A 491 -38.67 -5.45 12.07
N LYS A 492 -37.44 -5.18 12.49
CA LYS A 492 -37.06 -5.23 13.91
C LYS A 492 -37.38 -3.96 14.70
N LYS A 493 -37.64 -2.83 14.04
CA LYS A 493 -38.02 -1.58 14.72
C LYS A 493 -39.52 -1.40 14.89
N GLU A 494 -40.32 -1.94 14.00
CA GLU A 494 -41.80 -1.90 14.12
C GLU A 494 -42.33 -2.89 15.14
N TYR A 495 -41.60 -3.99 15.44
CA TYR A 495 -42.03 -4.97 16.46
C TYR A 495 -41.82 -4.50 17.91
N ASN A 496 -41.10 -3.39 18.13
CA ASN A 496 -40.85 -2.86 19.47
C ASN A 496 -41.66 -1.61 19.83
N SER A 497 -42.61 -1.17 19.01
CA SER A 497 -43.42 0.03 19.27
C SER A 497 -44.86 -0.21 19.67
N GLU A 498 -45.31 -1.46 19.71
CA GLU A 498 -46.66 -1.75 20.24
C GLU A 498 -46.59 -2.77 21.38
N GLY A 499 -46.83 -2.28 22.58
CA GLY A 499 -47.46 -3.05 23.64
C GLY A 499 -46.68 -3.35 24.88
N VAL A 500 -47.15 -2.68 25.92
CA VAL A 500 -47.37 -3.21 27.28
C VAL A 500 -46.38 -2.80 28.38
N MET A 501 -46.88 -1.92 29.22
CA MET A 501 -46.51 -1.79 30.63
C MET A 501 -46.48 -3.13 31.35
N GLY A 502 -45.45 -3.37 32.12
CA GLY A 502 -45.54 -4.35 33.22
C GLY A 502 -44.25 -5.03 33.61
N THR A 503 -43.72 -4.61 34.75
CA THR A 503 -42.96 -5.39 35.75
C THR A 503 -41.63 -6.06 35.43
N THR A 504 -40.60 -5.46 36.03
CA THR A 504 -39.55 -6.05 36.94
C THR A 504 -38.78 -7.28 36.49
N GLN A 505 -37.43 -7.07 36.43
CA GLN A 505 -36.32 -7.98 36.70
C GLN A 505 -36.10 -9.17 35.73
N THR A 506 -35.03 -9.14 35.01
CA THR A 506 -33.89 -10.07 35.24
C THR A 506 -32.75 -9.71 34.28
N ILE A 507 -31.56 -9.44 34.84
CA ILE A 507 -30.29 -9.35 34.14
C ILE A 507 -29.97 -10.73 33.55
N GLN A 508 -29.93 -10.83 32.23
CA GLN A 508 -29.29 -11.97 31.55
C GLN A 508 -28.15 -11.47 30.69
N THR A 509 -26.97 -11.90 31.09
CA THR A 509 -25.70 -11.82 30.42
C THR A 509 -25.84 -12.39 28.98
N ILE A 510 -25.66 -11.54 27.98
CA ILE A 510 -25.55 -11.99 26.58
C ILE A 510 -24.09 -12.37 26.33
N GLN A 511 -23.82 -13.66 26.31
CA GLN A 511 -22.59 -14.20 25.75
C GLN A 511 -22.55 -13.96 24.25
N THR A 512 -21.61 -13.15 23.79
CA THR A 512 -21.25 -12.99 22.39
C THR A 512 -20.53 -14.24 21.91
N THR A 513 -21.22 -15.08 21.16
CA THR A 513 -20.61 -16.19 20.42
C THR A 513 -19.84 -15.63 19.24
N GLN A 514 -18.52 -15.61 19.34
CA GLN A 514 -17.60 -15.45 18.20
C GLN A 514 -17.77 -16.68 17.29
N ARG A 515 -18.25 -16.46 16.07
CA ARG A 515 -18.13 -17.46 15.01
C ARG A 515 -16.71 -17.40 14.45
N VAL A 516 -15.91 -18.33 14.88
CA VAL A 516 -14.63 -18.67 14.25
C VAL A 516 -14.95 -19.55 13.04
N CYS A 517 -14.67 -19.05 11.83
CA CYS A 517 -14.62 -19.88 10.64
C CYS A 517 -13.32 -20.68 10.67
N HIS A 518 -13.42 -21.97 11.02
CA HIS A 518 -12.36 -22.94 10.74
C HIS A 518 -12.43 -23.29 9.26
N ILE A 519 -11.37 -23.00 8.52
CA ILE A 519 -11.10 -23.63 7.24
C ILE A 519 -10.16 -24.79 7.54
N ASP A 520 -10.67 -26.02 7.45
CA ASP A 520 -9.86 -27.24 7.47
C ASP A 520 -9.07 -27.33 6.16
N LEU A 521 -7.75 -27.17 6.27
CA LEU A 521 -6.81 -27.58 5.24
C LEU A 521 -6.43 -29.05 5.51
N ASN A 522 -7.12 -29.97 4.88
CA ASN A 522 -6.67 -31.32 4.60
C ASN A 522 -6.65 -31.52 3.08
N ILE A 523 -5.48 -31.68 2.57
CA ILE A 523 -4.83 -32.37 1.45
C ILE A 523 -3.82 -31.45 0.80
#